data_3ff1c292dcd37880b442ebee236b1a31
#
_entry.id   3ff1c292dcd37880b442ebee236b1a31
#
_cell.length_a   1.000
_cell.length_b   1.000
_cell.length_c   1.000
_cell.angle_alpha   90.00
_cell.angle_beta   90.00
_cell.angle_gamma   90.00
#
_symmetry.space_group_name_H-M   'P 1'
#
loop_
_entity.id
_entity.type
_entity.pdbx_description
1 polymer ?
#
loop_
_entity_poly.entity_id
_entity_poly.type
_entity_poly.pdbx_seq_one_letter_code
_entity_poly.pdbx_strand_id
1 'polypeptide(L)'
;LPVTLRQNRRFSYLYVDDLPSVIDHFIENTPRYKAYNVVPDQVVSLYDLARMVVGISGKELPILVGQEGMGSEYSGDNSRLKKEIPDIRFTPIEKSVEQLYEWYAAHRDEIDKNVLLFDK
;
A
#
# COMPACT_ATOMS: atom_id res chain seq x y z
N LEU A 1 -13.78 16.65 5.67
CA LEU A 1 -13.38 16.59 4.27
C LEU A 1 -13.67 15.20 3.72
N PRO A 2 -14.24 15.08 2.52
CA PRO A 2 -14.43 13.78 1.87
C PRO A 2 -13.08 13.17 1.48
N VAL A 3 -13.06 11.85 1.28
CA VAL A 3 -11.94 11.17 0.65
C VAL A 3 -12.09 11.32 -0.87
N THR A 4 -11.09 11.87 -1.53
CA THR A 4 -11.14 12.12 -2.98
C THR A 4 -10.14 11.25 -3.72
N LEU A 5 -10.58 10.61 -4.80
CA LEU A 5 -9.74 9.86 -5.72
C LEU A 5 -9.86 10.49 -7.11
N ARG A 6 -8.72 10.71 -7.78
CA ARG A 6 -8.74 11.21 -9.15
C ARG A 6 -9.41 10.21 -10.10
N GLN A 7 -8.97 8.97 -10.04
CA GLN A 7 -9.55 7.85 -10.79
C GLN A 7 -9.25 6.55 -10.05
N ASN A 8 -10.18 5.60 -10.07
CA ASN A 8 -9.92 4.28 -9.50
C ASN A 8 -8.93 3.50 -10.39
N ARG A 9 -8.00 2.78 -9.76
CA ARG A 9 -7.05 1.87 -10.43
C ARG A 9 -6.53 0.83 -9.45
N ARG A 10 -5.94 -0.21 -9.97
CA ARG A 10 -5.40 -1.31 -9.17
C ARG A 10 -3.89 -1.15 -9.01
N PHE A 11 -3.41 -1.44 -7.78
CA PHE A 11 -1.99 -1.41 -7.43
C PHE A 11 -1.59 -2.62 -6.60
N SER A 12 -0.30 -2.96 -6.66
CA SER A 12 0.36 -3.78 -5.65
C SER A 12 0.96 -2.84 -4.60
N TYR A 13 0.39 -2.83 -3.39
CA TYR A 13 0.89 -2.02 -2.27
C TYR A 13 1.78 -2.87 -1.37
N LEU A 14 2.98 -2.41 -1.13
CA LEU A 14 3.90 -2.99 -0.16
C LEU A 14 3.82 -2.24 1.17
N TYR A 15 3.55 -2.98 2.24
CA TYR A 15 3.65 -2.42 3.59
C TYR A 15 5.13 -2.28 3.98
N VAL A 16 5.50 -1.11 4.47
CA VAL A 16 6.92 -0.76 4.71
C VAL A 16 7.60 -1.73 5.67
N ASP A 17 6.90 -2.25 6.67
CA ASP A 17 7.47 -3.18 7.66
C ASP A 17 7.73 -4.59 7.09
N ASP A 18 7.22 -4.90 5.90
CA ASP A 18 7.54 -6.15 5.20
C ASP A 18 8.87 -6.07 4.42
N LEU A 19 9.38 -4.86 4.18
CA LEU A 19 10.60 -4.67 3.39
C LEU A 19 11.90 -5.09 4.10
N PRO A 20 12.09 -4.86 5.42
CA PRO A 20 13.34 -5.18 6.10
C PRO A 20 13.77 -6.64 5.95
N SER A 21 12.86 -7.60 6.02
CA SER A 21 13.18 -9.03 5.87
C SER A 21 13.72 -9.36 4.47
N VAL A 22 13.25 -8.68 3.44
CA VAL A 22 13.75 -8.82 2.07
C VAL A 22 15.16 -8.24 1.94
N ILE A 23 15.38 -7.07 2.52
CA ILE A 23 16.69 -6.42 2.53
C ILE A 23 17.71 -7.28 3.27
N ASP A 24 17.36 -7.81 4.44
CA ASP A 24 18.24 -8.69 5.24
C ASP A 24 18.65 -9.93 4.44
N HIS A 25 17.70 -10.56 3.73
CA HIS A 25 17.99 -11.70 2.87
C HIS A 25 19.06 -11.36 1.81
N PHE A 26 18.91 -10.21 1.13
CA PHE A 26 19.85 -9.80 0.08
C PHE A 26 21.18 -9.27 0.61
N ILE A 27 21.27 -8.87 1.86
CA ILE A 27 22.54 -8.58 2.53
C ILE A 27 23.29 -9.87 2.83
N GLU A 28 22.61 -10.92 3.29
CA GLU A 28 23.21 -12.17 3.76
C GLU A 28 23.44 -13.19 2.62
N ASN A 29 22.75 -13.06 1.50
CA ASN A 29 22.78 -14.02 0.42
C ASN A 29 23.09 -13.38 -0.93
N THR A 30 23.81 -14.11 -1.79
CA THR A 30 24.03 -13.68 -3.17
C THR A 30 22.79 -13.95 -4.01
N PRO A 31 22.15 -12.94 -4.58
CA PRO A 31 20.93 -13.12 -5.36
C PRO A 31 21.21 -13.77 -6.71
N ARG A 32 20.27 -14.56 -7.23
CA ARG A 32 20.34 -15.19 -8.57
C ARG A 32 20.17 -14.18 -9.70
N TYR A 33 19.38 -13.12 -9.46
CA TYR A 33 19.04 -12.11 -10.45
C TYR A 33 19.49 -10.73 -9.97
N LYS A 34 19.60 -9.80 -10.91
CA LYS A 34 19.99 -8.40 -10.61
C LYS A 34 18.82 -7.53 -10.15
N ALA A 35 17.60 -7.98 -10.38
CA ALA A 35 16.40 -7.21 -10.05
C ALA A 35 15.24 -8.13 -9.65
N TYR A 36 14.48 -7.67 -8.67
CA TYR A 36 13.30 -8.35 -8.14
C TYR A 36 12.18 -7.34 -7.94
N ASN A 37 10.95 -7.75 -8.27
CA ASN A 37 9.78 -7.01 -7.87
C ASN A 37 9.42 -7.38 -6.43
N VAL A 38 9.46 -6.43 -5.53
CA VAL A 38 9.07 -6.62 -4.13
C VAL A 38 7.65 -6.14 -3.95
N VAL A 39 6.72 -7.01 -4.24
CA VAL A 39 5.28 -6.74 -4.16
C VAL A 39 4.56 -7.96 -3.56
N PRO A 40 3.46 -7.76 -2.81
CA PRO A 40 2.64 -8.86 -2.32
C PRO A 40 1.85 -9.53 -3.45
N ASP A 41 1.27 -10.69 -3.16
CA ASP A 41 0.39 -11.39 -4.12
C ASP A 41 -0.92 -10.63 -4.35
N GLN A 42 -1.37 -9.89 -3.35
CA GLN A 42 -2.64 -9.17 -3.37
C GLN A 42 -2.54 -7.87 -4.16
N VAL A 43 -3.46 -7.68 -5.10
CA VAL A 43 -3.66 -6.43 -5.84
C VAL A 43 -4.96 -5.80 -5.37
N VAL A 44 -4.94 -4.50 -5.06
CA VAL A 44 -6.07 -3.78 -4.47
C VAL A 44 -6.38 -2.53 -5.28
N SER A 45 -7.67 -2.20 -5.42
CA SER A 45 -8.08 -0.94 -6.03
C SER A 45 -7.95 0.22 -5.03
N LEU A 46 -7.70 1.41 -5.53
CA LEU A 46 -7.69 2.63 -4.71
C LEU A 46 -9.01 2.84 -3.98
N TYR A 47 -10.13 2.51 -4.63
CA TYR A 47 -11.44 2.64 -4.02
C TYR A 47 -11.61 1.70 -2.82
N ASP A 48 -11.20 0.43 -2.95
CA ASP A 48 -11.26 -0.52 -1.85
C ASP A 48 -10.32 -0.11 -0.71
N LEU A 49 -9.14 0.41 -1.03
CA LEU A 49 -8.21 0.96 -0.04
C LEU A 49 -8.84 2.13 0.72
N ALA A 50 -9.48 3.07 0.01
CA ALA A 50 -10.20 4.18 0.62
C ALA A 50 -11.33 3.69 1.53
N ARG A 51 -12.09 2.67 1.11
CA ARG A 51 -13.13 2.05 1.96
C ARG A 51 -12.56 1.44 3.24
N MET A 52 -11.42 0.77 3.16
CA MET A 52 -10.75 0.24 4.35
C MET A 52 -10.39 1.35 5.34
N VAL A 53 -9.80 2.44 4.86
CA VAL A 53 -9.44 3.59 5.70
C VAL A 53 -10.67 4.24 6.34
N VAL A 54 -11.72 4.46 5.56
CA VAL A 54 -12.98 5.02 6.07
C VAL A 54 -13.59 4.10 7.14
N GLY A 55 -13.60 2.78 6.88
CA GLY A 55 -14.11 1.80 7.84
C GLY A 55 -13.35 1.80 9.16
N ILE A 56 -12.02 1.84 9.11
CA ILE A 56 -11.15 1.88 10.30
C ILE A 56 -11.35 3.19 11.08
N SER A 57 -11.56 4.30 10.37
CA SER A 57 -11.75 5.62 11.01
C SER A 57 -13.02 5.71 11.85
N GLY A 58 -14.00 4.85 11.63
CA GLY A 58 -15.33 4.91 12.24
C GLY A 58 -16.15 6.14 11.84
N LYS A 59 -15.70 6.88 10.81
CA LYS A 59 -16.37 8.09 10.31
C LYS A 59 -17.18 7.78 9.06
N GLU A 60 -18.31 8.43 8.92
CA GLU A 60 -19.11 8.40 7.70
C GLU A 60 -18.60 9.47 6.72
N LEU A 61 -17.58 9.13 5.95
CA LEU A 61 -17.00 10.02 4.96
C LEU A 61 -17.34 9.52 3.55
N PRO A 62 -17.84 10.40 2.67
CA PRO A 62 -18.03 10.03 1.27
C PRO A 62 -16.70 9.84 0.56
N ILE A 63 -16.66 8.86 -0.35
CA ILE A 63 -15.53 8.64 -1.25
C ILE A 63 -15.95 9.15 -2.62
N LEU A 64 -15.25 10.18 -3.10
CA LEU A 64 -15.54 10.83 -4.38
C LEU A 64 -14.50 10.40 -5.41
N VAL A 65 -14.95 9.93 -6.56
CA VAL A 65 -14.09 9.55 -7.68
C VAL A 65 -14.28 10.55 -8.81
N GLY A 66 -13.23 11.23 -9.21
CA GLY A 66 -13.31 12.33 -10.18
C GLY A 66 -13.49 11.88 -11.62
N GLN A 67 -13.00 10.71 -11.99
CA GLN A 67 -13.13 10.15 -13.35
C GLN A 67 -13.72 8.75 -13.28
N GLU A 68 -14.67 8.48 -14.18
CA GLU A 68 -15.28 7.16 -14.33
C GLU A 68 -14.29 6.13 -14.89
N GLY A 69 -14.59 4.86 -14.65
CA GLY A 69 -13.82 3.74 -15.15
C GLY A 69 -12.53 3.49 -14.38
N MET A 70 -11.81 2.46 -14.81
CA MET A 70 -10.54 2.05 -14.21
C MET A 70 -9.38 2.65 -15.01
N GLY A 71 -8.45 3.30 -14.29
CA GLY A 71 -7.16 3.68 -14.84
C GLY A 71 -6.25 2.46 -15.07
N SER A 72 -5.11 2.68 -15.69
CA SER A 72 -4.13 1.62 -15.93
C SER A 72 -3.68 0.97 -14.61
N GLU A 73 -3.67 -0.36 -14.59
CA GLU A 73 -3.17 -1.13 -13.45
C GLU A 73 -1.65 -0.95 -13.31
N TYR A 74 -1.21 -0.80 -12.08
CA TYR A 74 0.21 -0.80 -11.72
C TYR A 74 0.46 -1.87 -10.68
N SER A 75 0.79 -3.07 -11.15
CA SER A 75 1.08 -4.24 -10.35
C SER A 75 2.34 -4.94 -10.84
N GLY A 76 2.92 -5.79 -10.00
CA GLY A 76 4.15 -6.50 -10.31
C GLY A 76 4.00 -8.01 -10.14
N ASP A 77 4.82 -8.75 -10.87
CA ASP A 77 5.01 -10.19 -10.72
C ASP A 77 6.14 -10.44 -9.73
N ASN A 78 5.83 -11.10 -8.61
CA ASN A 78 6.78 -11.43 -7.55
C ASN A 78 7.35 -12.85 -7.64
N SER A 79 7.15 -13.55 -8.74
CA SER A 79 7.55 -14.96 -8.90
C SER A 79 9.04 -15.17 -8.65
N ARG A 80 9.90 -14.26 -9.11
CA ARG A 80 11.34 -14.34 -8.86
C ARG A 80 11.67 -14.21 -7.37
N LEU A 81 11.01 -13.26 -6.70
CA LEU A 81 11.20 -13.04 -5.27
C LEU A 81 10.78 -14.27 -4.47
N LYS A 82 9.64 -14.88 -4.79
CA LYS A 82 9.14 -16.09 -4.12
C LYS A 82 10.03 -17.31 -4.35
N LYS A 83 10.69 -17.41 -5.50
CA LYS A 83 11.70 -18.45 -5.76
C LYS A 83 12.99 -18.21 -4.97
N GLU A 84 13.38 -16.95 -4.79
CA GLU A 84 14.58 -16.58 -4.04
C GLU A 84 14.36 -16.71 -2.53
N ILE A 85 13.19 -16.30 -2.05
CA ILE A 85 12.78 -16.34 -0.64
C ILE A 85 11.47 -17.12 -0.53
N PRO A 86 11.50 -18.47 -0.54
CA PRO A 86 10.28 -19.29 -0.53
C PRO A 86 9.37 -19.07 0.68
N ASP A 87 9.96 -18.67 1.83
CA ASP A 87 9.25 -18.46 3.09
C ASP A 87 8.80 -17.00 3.28
N ILE A 88 8.94 -16.16 2.24
CA ILE A 88 8.53 -14.76 2.35
C ILE A 88 7.04 -14.64 2.72
N ARG A 89 6.74 -13.75 3.66
CA ARG A 89 5.39 -13.44 4.11
C ARG A 89 5.13 -11.95 3.93
N PHE A 90 3.98 -11.64 3.39
CA PHE A 90 3.49 -10.26 3.31
C PHE A 90 2.33 -10.08 4.27
N THR A 91 2.31 -8.95 4.97
CA THR A 91 1.20 -8.59 5.85
C THR A 91 -0.06 -8.39 5.00
N PRO A 92 -1.21 -8.98 5.37
CA PRO A 92 -2.47 -8.74 4.68
C PRO A 92 -2.78 -7.24 4.60
N ILE A 93 -3.32 -6.78 3.47
CA ILE A 93 -3.52 -5.34 3.22
C ILE A 93 -4.42 -4.69 4.28
N GLU A 94 -5.44 -5.39 4.74
CA GLU A 94 -6.35 -4.89 5.77
C GLU A 94 -5.60 -4.58 7.07
N LYS A 95 -4.72 -5.48 7.48
CA LYS A 95 -3.89 -5.30 8.68
C LYS A 95 -2.84 -4.22 8.48
N SER A 96 -2.25 -4.14 7.30
CA SER A 96 -1.27 -3.10 6.95
C SER A 96 -1.89 -1.70 7.03
N VAL A 97 -3.09 -1.55 6.48
CA VAL A 97 -3.84 -0.28 6.52
C VAL A 97 -4.21 0.08 7.95
N GLU A 98 -4.66 -0.88 8.76
CA GLU A 98 -4.98 -0.67 10.17
C GLU A 98 -3.75 -0.17 10.96
N GLN A 99 -2.62 -0.85 10.83
CA GLN A 99 -1.38 -0.48 11.51
C GLN A 99 -0.87 0.90 11.07
N LEU A 100 -0.95 1.20 9.78
CA LEU A 100 -0.57 2.50 9.25
C LEU A 100 -1.50 3.61 9.76
N TYR A 101 -2.80 3.35 9.81
CA TYR A 101 -3.78 4.27 10.36
C TYR A 101 -3.52 4.57 11.83
N GLU A 102 -3.27 3.55 12.63
CA GLU A 102 -2.94 3.70 14.06
C GLU A 102 -1.67 4.53 14.25
N TRP A 103 -0.64 4.29 13.42
CA TRP A 103 0.58 5.08 13.47
C TRP A 103 0.31 6.57 13.20
N TYR A 104 -0.43 6.89 12.14
CA TYR A 104 -0.80 8.28 11.83
C TYR A 104 -1.70 8.90 12.90
N ALA A 105 -2.61 8.14 13.49
CA ALA A 105 -3.44 8.63 14.59
C ALA A 105 -2.60 8.99 15.82
N ALA A 106 -1.57 8.21 16.14
CA ALA A 106 -0.63 8.49 17.24
C ALA A 106 0.29 9.67 16.95
N HIS A 107 0.61 9.96 15.68
CA HIS A 107 1.50 11.05 15.25
C HIS A 107 0.76 12.22 14.59
N ARG A 108 -0.50 12.39 14.94
CA ARG A 108 -1.41 13.38 14.31
C ARG A 108 -0.88 14.80 14.37
N ASP A 109 -0.19 15.15 15.46
CA ASP A 109 0.34 16.50 15.69
C ASP A 109 1.59 16.80 14.82
N GLU A 110 2.22 15.77 14.28
CA GLU A 110 3.38 15.88 13.39
C GLU A 110 2.98 16.05 11.92
N ILE A 111 1.69 15.87 11.58
CA ILE A 111 1.20 15.97 10.21
C ILE A 111 1.08 17.44 9.81
N ASP A 112 1.83 17.84 8.77
CA ASP A 112 1.66 19.15 8.15
C ASP A 112 0.37 19.18 7.31
N LYS A 113 -0.65 19.79 7.86
CA LYS A 113 -1.96 19.91 7.20
C LYS A 113 -1.92 20.71 5.90
N ASN A 114 -0.93 21.59 5.74
CA ASN A 114 -0.81 22.39 4.52
C ASN A 114 -0.43 21.51 3.33
N VAL A 115 0.41 20.50 3.54
CA VAL A 115 0.80 19.54 2.48
C VAL A 115 -0.42 18.81 1.93
N LEU A 116 -1.40 18.49 2.77
CA LEU A 116 -2.62 17.79 2.36
C LEU A 116 -3.53 18.62 1.43
N LEU A 117 -3.33 19.95 1.39
CA LEU A 117 -4.11 20.85 0.53
C LEU A 117 -3.51 21.03 -0.86
N PHE A 118 -2.26 20.61 -1.07
CA PHE A 118 -1.55 20.79 -2.35
C PHE A 118 -1.72 19.61 -3.33
N ASP A 119 -2.17 18.47 -2.83
CA ASP A 119 -2.40 17.29 -3.67
C ASP A 119 -3.80 17.35 -4.30
N LYS A 120 -3.92 18.16 -5.35
CA LYS A 120 -5.14 18.32 -6.16
C LYS A 120 -4.92 17.80 -7.58
#